data_802f5bf864535a17d7711945b93f19c6
#
_entry.id   802f5bf864535a17d7711945b93f19c6
#
_cell.length_a   1.000
_cell.length_b   1.000
_cell.length_c   1.000
_cell.angle_alpha   90.00
_cell.angle_beta   90.00
_cell.angle_gamma   90.00
#
_symmetry.space_group_name_H-M   'P 1'
#
loop_
_entity.id
_entity.type
_entity.pdbx_description
1 polymer ?
#
loop_
_entity_poly.entity_id
_entity_poly.type
_entity_poly.pdbx_seq_one_letter_code
_entity_poly.pdbx_strand_id
1 'polypeptide(L)'
;MTEKELLRIASAEIGTKENPAGSNKVKYNTWYYGRAVSGKAYPWCMVFVQWVFDRAGIAVPIKTASCGALLNAAKSKGQAVKGGYRPGDVVIYDFDGNGSTDHCGIVEAVNDKLITAIEGNTGSTNNADGGQVQRRTRNVSAVVGAWRPVYREVQTMTTDEAKKIIMDKAGLDAYTIQFLGAYKYGEELMVKLAQAMK
;
A
#
# COMPACT_ATOMS: atom_id res chain seq x y z
N MET A 1 -11.02 -3.46 -2.22
CA MET A 1 -10.06 -2.48 -1.66
C MET A 1 -9.17 -1.97 -2.76
N THR A 2 -8.96 -0.69 -2.82
CA THR A 2 -8.07 -0.04 -3.79
C THR A 2 -6.67 0.15 -3.20
N GLU A 3 -5.70 0.44 -4.06
CA GLU A 3 -4.34 0.82 -3.68
C GLU A 3 -4.35 2.07 -2.76
N LYS A 4 -5.14 3.11 -3.10
CA LYS A 4 -5.26 4.34 -2.30
C LYS A 4 -5.76 4.08 -0.87
N GLU A 5 -6.71 3.17 -0.72
CA GLU A 5 -7.23 2.78 0.60
C GLU A 5 -6.19 2.02 1.41
N LEU A 6 -5.41 1.12 0.78
CA LEU A 6 -4.28 0.45 1.43
C LEU A 6 -3.26 1.47 1.94
N LEU A 7 -2.85 2.41 1.08
CA LEU A 7 -1.86 3.43 1.43
C LEU A 7 -2.36 4.35 2.54
N ARG A 8 -3.66 4.66 2.58
CA ARG A 8 -4.27 5.41 3.69
C ARG A 8 -4.15 4.65 5.03
N ILE A 9 -4.37 3.33 5.02
CA ILE A 9 -4.20 2.50 6.22
C ILE A 9 -2.74 2.50 6.66
N ALA A 10 -1.79 2.29 5.75
CA ALA A 10 -0.37 2.29 6.06
C ALA A 10 0.12 3.66 6.58
N SER A 11 -0.31 4.75 5.94
CA SER A 11 0.07 6.13 6.32
C SER A 11 -0.43 6.52 7.70
N ALA A 12 -1.60 6.05 8.10
CA ALA A 12 -2.16 6.32 9.43
C ALA A 12 -1.34 5.71 10.57
N GLU A 13 -0.47 4.76 10.25
CA GLU A 13 0.40 4.09 11.23
C GLU A 13 1.77 4.78 11.42
N ILE A 14 2.11 5.77 10.58
CA ILE A 14 3.39 6.49 10.67
C ILE A 14 3.53 7.12 12.06
N GLY A 15 4.69 6.89 12.69
CA GLY A 15 4.99 7.33 14.06
C GLY A 15 4.69 6.27 15.13
N THR A 16 4.05 5.15 14.81
CA THR A 16 3.93 4.01 15.75
C THR A 16 5.31 3.48 16.08
N LYS A 17 5.57 3.26 17.39
CA LYS A 17 6.88 2.86 17.93
C LYS A 17 6.76 1.65 18.83
N GLU A 18 7.87 0.96 18.98
CA GLU A 18 8.06 -0.04 20.03
C GLU A 18 7.96 0.58 21.43
N ASN A 19 7.47 -0.19 22.36
CA ASN A 19 7.48 0.19 23.77
C ASN A 19 7.81 -1.01 24.67
N PRO A 20 8.97 -1.02 25.33
CA PRO A 20 10.06 -0.02 25.26
C PRO A 20 10.80 -0.03 23.91
N ALA A 21 11.55 1.04 23.63
CA ALA A 21 12.34 1.14 22.41
C ALA A 21 13.39 0.00 22.33
N GLY A 22 13.63 -0.52 21.11
CA GLY A 22 14.57 -1.62 20.84
C GLY A 22 14.08 -2.99 21.33
N SER A 23 12.79 -3.12 21.68
CA SER A 23 12.25 -4.35 22.25
C SER A 23 11.53 -5.26 21.27
N ASN A 24 11.23 -4.79 20.05
CA ASN A 24 10.31 -5.43 19.12
C ASN A 24 8.88 -5.65 19.70
N LYS A 25 8.58 -5.00 20.86
CA LYS A 25 7.26 -5.05 21.46
C LYS A 25 6.37 -3.99 20.83
N VAL A 26 5.49 -4.40 19.93
CA VAL A 26 4.61 -3.53 19.14
C VAL A 26 3.27 -4.23 18.87
N LYS A 27 2.22 -3.44 18.62
CA LYS A 27 0.87 -3.99 18.38
C LYS A 27 0.80 -4.98 17.20
N TYR A 28 1.63 -4.79 16.17
CA TYR A 28 1.67 -5.67 14.99
C TYR A 28 2.15 -7.06 15.35
N ASN A 29 3.21 -7.16 16.15
CA ASN A 29 3.70 -8.43 16.66
C ASN A 29 2.67 -9.12 17.56
N THR A 30 1.98 -8.37 18.44
CA THR A 30 0.92 -8.93 19.27
C THR A 30 -0.22 -9.51 18.41
N TRP A 31 -0.62 -8.79 17.36
CA TRP A 31 -1.63 -9.28 16.42
C TRP A 31 -1.17 -10.54 15.66
N TYR A 32 0.07 -10.53 15.14
CA TYR A 32 0.59 -11.62 14.32
C TYR A 32 0.77 -12.94 15.11
N TYR A 33 1.36 -12.83 16.30
CA TYR A 33 1.67 -13.99 17.17
C TYR A 33 0.52 -14.38 18.11
N GLY A 34 -0.56 -13.60 18.16
CA GLY A 34 -1.69 -13.83 19.08
C GLY A 34 -1.37 -13.60 20.56
N ARG A 35 -0.19 -13.08 20.88
CA ARG A 35 0.30 -12.78 22.23
C ARG A 35 1.36 -11.69 22.21
N ALA A 36 1.58 -11.04 23.32
CA ALA A 36 2.69 -10.11 23.45
C ALA A 36 4.03 -10.86 23.33
N VAL A 37 4.90 -10.37 22.45
CA VAL A 37 6.27 -10.88 22.25
C VAL A 37 7.26 -9.72 22.32
N SER A 38 8.52 -10.03 22.61
CA SER A 38 9.62 -9.06 22.63
C SER A 38 10.97 -9.75 22.37
N GLY A 39 11.98 -8.97 22.00
CA GLY A 39 13.34 -9.43 21.77
C GLY A 39 13.68 -9.60 20.29
N LYS A 40 14.96 -9.82 20.01
CA LYS A 40 15.56 -9.82 18.67
C LYS A 40 14.98 -10.88 17.70
N ALA A 41 14.32 -11.91 18.23
CA ALA A 41 13.71 -12.97 17.42
C ALA A 41 12.42 -12.51 16.70
N TYR A 42 11.94 -11.30 16.95
CA TYR A 42 10.66 -10.80 16.47
C TYR A 42 10.78 -9.51 15.64
N PRO A 43 11.62 -9.46 14.59
CA PRO A 43 11.62 -8.31 13.68
C PRO A 43 10.25 -8.18 13.01
N TRP A 44 9.78 -6.94 12.80
CA TRP A 44 8.39 -6.74 12.44
C TRP A 44 8.15 -5.91 11.16
N CYS A 45 9.17 -5.73 10.32
CA CYS A 45 8.98 -5.06 9.04
C CYS A 45 7.92 -5.77 8.16
N MET A 46 8.08 -7.08 7.95
CA MET A 46 7.11 -7.88 7.20
C MET A 46 5.80 -8.08 7.97
N VAL A 47 5.85 -8.17 9.29
CA VAL A 47 4.64 -8.28 10.13
C VAL A 47 3.78 -7.03 10.03
N PHE A 48 4.38 -5.84 9.94
CA PHE A 48 3.67 -4.59 9.66
C PHE A 48 2.94 -4.65 8.29
N VAL A 49 3.63 -5.10 7.26
CA VAL A 49 3.03 -5.30 5.92
C VAL A 49 1.83 -6.25 6.02
N GLN A 50 1.99 -7.41 6.66
CA GLN A 50 0.90 -8.38 6.85
C GLN A 50 -0.30 -7.75 7.57
N TRP A 51 -0.05 -6.95 8.59
CA TRP A 51 -1.09 -6.26 9.35
C TRP A 51 -1.85 -5.25 8.48
N VAL A 52 -1.16 -4.44 7.68
CA VAL A 52 -1.78 -3.45 6.79
C VAL A 52 -2.67 -4.14 5.76
N PHE A 53 -2.21 -5.23 5.16
CA PHE A 53 -2.98 -5.99 4.18
C PHE A 53 -4.19 -6.70 4.79
N ASP A 54 -4.08 -7.21 6.02
CA ASP A 54 -5.20 -7.76 6.79
C ASP A 54 -6.28 -6.69 7.04
N ARG A 55 -5.88 -5.49 7.51
CA ARG A 55 -6.82 -4.36 7.70
C ARG A 55 -7.45 -3.89 6.39
N ALA A 56 -6.77 -4.03 5.29
CA ALA A 56 -7.28 -3.73 3.97
C ALA A 56 -8.18 -4.86 3.39
N GLY A 57 -8.25 -6.02 4.03
CA GLY A 57 -8.99 -7.18 3.52
C GLY A 57 -8.40 -7.72 2.21
N ILE A 58 -7.10 -7.55 1.97
CA ILE A 58 -6.38 -8.04 0.80
C ILE A 58 -5.59 -9.27 1.18
N ALA A 59 -5.84 -10.38 0.48
CA ALA A 59 -5.13 -11.64 0.72
C ALA A 59 -3.64 -11.51 0.33
N VAL A 60 -2.76 -11.90 1.25
CA VAL A 60 -1.33 -11.99 1.01
C VAL A 60 -0.97 -13.35 0.38
N PRO A 61 0.15 -13.45 -0.38
CA PRO A 61 0.59 -14.72 -0.97
C PRO A 61 0.81 -15.82 0.05
N ILE A 62 1.32 -15.45 1.22
CA ILE A 62 1.58 -16.34 2.36
C ILE A 62 1.58 -15.53 3.65
N LYS A 63 1.07 -16.09 4.76
CA LYS A 63 1.25 -15.53 6.09
C LYS A 63 2.68 -15.82 6.58
N THR A 64 3.51 -14.80 6.69
CA THR A 64 4.93 -14.93 7.06
C THR A 64 5.49 -13.66 7.68
N ALA A 65 6.48 -13.79 8.56
CA ALA A 65 7.31 -12.68 9.04
C ALA A 65 8.60 -12.50 8.22
N SER A 66 8.84 -13.34 7.18
CA SER A 66 10.05 -13.32 6.35
C SER A 66 9.81 -12.61 5.02
N CYS A 67 10.64 -11.61 4.72
CA CYS A 67 10.64 -10.90 3.45
C CYS A 67 10.92 -11.82 2.27
N GLY A 68 11.91 -12.70 2.40
CA GLY A 68 12.25 -13.69 1.36
C GLY A 68 11.15 -14.71 1.11
N ALA A 69 10.47 -15.17 2.17
CA ALA A 69 9.35 -16.10 2.02
C ALA A 69 8.17 -15.45 1.27
N LEU A 70 7.85 -14.17 1.56
CA LEU A 70 6.82 -13.44 0.81
C LEU A 70 7.20 -13.33 -0.68
N LEU A 71 8.44 -12.93 -0.98
CA LEU A 71 8.90 -12.78 -2.36
C LEU A 71 8.85 -14.11 -3.13
N ASN A 72 9.25 -15.22 -2.50
CA ASN A 72 9.19 -16.53 -3.12
C ASN A 72 7.75 -17.00 -3.37
N ALA A 73 6.84 -16.78 -2.42
CA ALA A 73 5.43 -17.06 -2.61
C ALA A 73 4.80 -16.19 -3.72
N ALA A 74 5.19 -14.92 -3.82
CA ALA A 74 4.78 -14.04 -4.91
C ALA A 74 5.29 -14.53 -6.27
N LYS A 75 6.54 -14.98 -6.36
CA LYS A 75 7.10 -15.60 -7.57
C LYS A 75 6.30 -16.83 -8.00
N SER A 76 6.00 -17.74 -7.08
CA SER A 76 5.23 -18.95 -7.36
C SER A 76 3.80 -18.67 -7.86
N LYS A 77 3.24 -17.50 -7.49
CA LYS A 77 1.91 -17.05 -7.93
C LYS A 77 1.94 -16.13 -9.17
N GLY A 78 3.09 -15.89 -9.77
CA GLY A 78 3.22 -14.95 -10.89
C GLY A 78 2.96 -13.50 -10.53
N GLN A 79 3.07 -13.15 -9.25
CA GLN A 79 2.80 -11.80 -8.70
C GLN A 79 4.07 -11.03 -8.34
N ALA A 80 5.26 -11.60 -8.59
CA ALA A 80 6.52 -10.92 -8.35
C ALA A 80 6.93 -10.05 -9.54
N VAL A 81 7.50 -8.89 -9.25
CA VAL A 81 8.07 -7.97 -10.25
C VAL A 81 9.50 -7.59 -9.89
N LYS A 82 10.34 -7.36 -10.92
CA LYS A 82 11.76 -6.96 -10.78
C LYS A 82 12.05 -5.58 -11.34
N GLY A 83 11.04 -4.74 -11.48
CA GLY A 83 11.16 -3.37 -12.02
C GLY A 83 9.79 -2.80 -12.32
N GLY A 84 9.75 -1.53 -12.77
CA GLY A 84 8.48 -0.86 -13.02
C GLY A 84 7.60 -0.84 -11.77
N TYR A 85 8.23 -0.59 -10.61
CA TYR A 85 7.52 -0.52 -9.32
C TYR A 85 6.49 0.60 -9.34
N ARG A 86 5.41 0.42 -8.61
CA ARG A 86 4.31 1.38 -8.53
C ARG A 86 3.72 1.42 -7.13
N PRO A 87 2.98 2.48 -6.78
CA PRO A 87 2.29 2.55 -5.50
C PRO A 87 1.50 1.27 -5.19
N GLY A 88 1.54 0.84 -3.94
CA GLY A 88 0.92 -0.39 -3.48
C GLY A 88 1.75 -1.67 -3.64
N ASP A 89 2.83 -1.68 -4.42
CA ASP A 89 3.77 -2.81 -4.44
C ASP A 89 4.44 -2.98 -3.07
N VAL A 90 4.77 -4.20 -2.69
CA VAL A 90 5.58 -4.49 -1.51
C VAL A 90 7.00 -4.80 -1.96
N VAL A 91 7.89 -3.82 -1.81
CA VAL A 91 9.31 -3.95 -2.17
C VAL A 91 10.09 -4.70 -1.09
N ILE A 92 11.03 -5.52 -1.53
CA ILE A 92 11.94 -6.28 -0.69
C ILE A 92 13.37 -5.77 -0.96
N TYR A 93 14.07 -5.43 0.09
CA TYR A 93 15.40 -4.84 0.05
C TYR A 93 16.47 -5.86 0.45
N ASP A 94 17.64 -5.69 -0.15
CA ASP A 94 18.94 -6.22 0.24
C ASP A 94 19.87 -5.00 0.25
N PHE A 95 20.22 -4.50 1.43
CA PHE A 95 20.92 -3.23 1.57
C PHE A 95 22.45 -3.37 1.41
N ASP A 96 23.00 -4.54 1.70
CA ASP A 96 24.42 -4.82 1.63
C ASP A 96 24.84 -5.66 0.42
N GLY A 97 23.88 -6.13 -0.39
CA GLY A 97 24.13 -6.87 -1.62
C GLY A 97 24.62 -8.30 -1.40
N ASN A 98 24.38 -8.87 -0.21
CA ASN A 98 24.85 -10.22 0.14
C ASN A 98 23.93 -11.35 -0.38
N GLY A 99 22.82 -11.00 -1.03
CA GLY A 99 21.83 -11.95 -1.55
C GLY A 99 20.76 -12.36 -0.55
N SER A 100 20.83 -11.87 0.69
CA SER A 100 19.78 -12.04 1.70
C SER A 100 18.79 -10.89 1.65
N THR A 101 17.58 -11.11 2.15
CA THR A 101 16.57 -10.06 2.22
C THR A 101 16.60 -9.44 3.62
N ASP A 102 16.84 -8.13 3.69
CA ASP A 102 17.00 -7.41 4.95
C ASP A 102 15.70 -6.79 5.45
N HIS A 103 14.90 -6.26 4.52
CA HIS A 103 13.81 -5.37 4.86
C HIS A 103 12.71 -5.35 3.79
N CYS A 104 11.60 -4.66 4.10
CA CYS A 104 10.50 -4.45 3.16
C CYS A 104 9.75 -3.15 3.45
N GLY A 105 9.01 -2.69 2.44
CA GLY A 105 8.13 -1.54 2.56
C GLY A 105 6.99 -1.57 1.56
N ILE A 106 5.92 -0.82 1.84
CA ILE A 106 4.79 -0.61 0.93
C ILE A 106 5.08 0.65 0.13
N VAL A 107 5.22 0.54 -1.17
CA VAL A 107 5.53 1.67 -2.07
C VAL A 107 4.40 2.70 -2.02
N GLU A 108 4.74 3.95 -1.76
CA GLU A 108 3.83 5.09 -1.82
C GLU A 108 4.03 5.91 -3.10
N ALA A 109 5.30 6.07 -3.52
CA ALA A 109 5.64 6.79 -4.74
C ALA A 109 6.94 6.25 -5.35
N VAL A 110 7.07 6.41 -6.66
CA VAL A 110 8.30 6.13 -7.40
C VAL A 110 8.66 7.37 -8.20
N ASN A 111 9.90 7.82 -8.09
CA ASN A 111 10.43 8.94 -8.84
C ASN A 111 11.82 8.57 -9.36
N ASP A 112 11.91 8.25 -10.65
CA ASP A 112 13.13 7.80 -11.34
C ASP A 112 13.80 6.62 -10.60
N LYS A 113 14.94 6.85 -9.97
CA LYS A 113 15.72 5.84 -9.24
C LYS A 113 15.38 5.74 -7.74
N LEU A 114 14.38 6.49 -7.28
CA LEU A 114 13.99 6.56 -5.89
C LEU A 114 12.61 5.98 -5.66
N ILE A 115 12.47 5.20 -4.61
CA ILE A 115 11.21 4.70 -4.09
C ILE A 115 10.96 5.34 -2.74
N THR A 116 9.80 5.95 -2.58
CA THR A 116 9.27 6.32 -1.27
C THR A 116 8.32 5.22 -0.82
N ALA A 117 8.61 4.62 0.33
CA ALA A 117 7.82 3.53 0.91
C ALA A 117 7.46 3.81 2.37
N ILE A 118 6.35 3.23 2.83
CA ILE A 118 5.98 3.17 4.25
C ILE A 118 6.51 1.86 4.79
N GLU A 119 7.40 1.96 5.79
CA GLU A 119 8.17 0.85 6.34
C GLU A 119 7.91 0.71 7.84
N GLY A 120 7.67 -0.51 8.30
CA GLY A 120 7.66 -0.86 9.72
C GLY A 120 9.05 -1.28 10.19
N ASN A 121 9.33 -1.20 11.48
CA ASN A 121 10.61 -1.58 12.08
C ASN A 121 11.82 -0.86 11.48
N THR A 122 11.69 0.41 11.11
CA THR A 122 12.74 1.21 10.48
C THR A 122 13.08 2.45 11.30
N GLY A 123 14.21 3.08 11.02
CA GLY A 123 14.64 4.31 11.69
C GLY A 123 15.69 5.07 10.88
N SER A 124 16.03 6.29 11.32
CA SER A 124 17.01 7.13 10.64
C SER A 124 18.45 6.58 10.75
N THR A 125 18.75 5.90 11.84
CA THR A 125 20.08 5.33 12.14
C THR A 125 20.17 3.83 11.84
N ASN A 126 19.05 3.14 11.79
CA ASN A 126 18.97 1.72 11.45
C ASN A 126 17.88 1.50 10.40
N ASN A 127 18.28 1.03 9.23
CA ASN A 127 17.37 0.87 8.09
C ASN A 127 16.46 -0.35 8.21
N ALA A 128 16.92 -1.41 8.86
CA ALA A 128 16.26 -2.71 8.92
C ALA A 128 15.67 -3.05 10.30
N ASP A 129 16.09 -2.33 11.36
CA ASP A 129 15.66 -2.59 12.74
C ASP A 129 15.69 -1.28 13.56
N GLY A 130 14.82 -0.33 13.17
CA GLY A 130 14.79 1.01 13.76
C GLY A 130 13.62 1.27 14.70
N GLY A 131 12.76 0.28 14.94
CA GLY A 131 11.74 0.27 15.98
C GLY A 131 10.52 1.16 15.77
N GLN A 132 10.27 1.67 14.57
CA GLN A 132 9.10 2.52 14.29
C GLN A 132 8.57 2.37 12.86
N VAL A 133 7.36 2.90 12.61
CA VAL A 133 6.80 3.06 11.26
C VAL A 133 7.18 4.42 10.72
N GLN A 134 7.84 4.44 9.56
CA GLN A 134 8.25 5.69 8.90
C GLN A 134 7.99 5.66 7.39
N ARG A 135 7.90 6.86 6.79
CA ARG A 135 8.07 7.07 5.36
C ARG A 135 9.56 7.17 5.06
N ARG A 136 10.07 6.31 4.18
CA ARG A 136 11.49 6.24 3.81
C ARG A 136 11.66 6.35 2.31
N THR A 137 12.71 7.06 1.88
CA THR A 137 13.10 7.09 0.47
C THR A 137 14.36 6.25 0.30
N ARG A 138 14.32 5.33 -0.67
CA ARG A 138 15.36 4.33 -0.96
C ARG A 138 15.74 4.38 -2.42
N ASN A 139 16.98 3.98 -2.73
CA ASN A 139 17.38 3.76 -4.11
C ASN A 139 16.76 2.46 -4.65
N VAL A 140 16.27 2.48 -5.88
CA VAL A 140 15.75 1.28 -6.58
C VAL A 140 16.80 0.16 -6.63
N SER A 141 18.10 0.49 -6.67
CA SER A 141 19.19 -0.49 -6.69
C SER A 141 19.25 -1.42 -5.47
N ALA A 142 18.68 -1.02 -4.33
CA ALA A 142 18.58 -1.86 -3.15
C ALA A 142 17.41 -2.86 -3.20
N VAL A 143 16.55 -2.80 -4.23
CA VAL A 143 15.37 -3.66 -4.34
C VAL A 143 15.72 -4.92 -5.11
N VAL A 144 15.57 -6.08 -4.47
CA VAL A 144 15.78 -7.40 -5.11
C VAL A 144 14.52 -7.94 -5.79
N GLY A 145 13.38 -7.33 -5.54
CA GLY A 145 12.09 -7.64 -6.15
C GLY A 145 10.93 -7.10 -5.32
N ALA A 146 9.74 -7.21 -5.85
CA ALA A 146 8.54 -6.82 -5.14
C ALA A 146 7.41 -7.82 -5.36
N TRP A 147 6.49 -7.90 -4.39
CA TRP A 147 5.18 -8.48 -4.59
C TRP A 147 4.23 -7.38 -5.09
N ARG A 148 3.52 -7.66 -6.17
CA ARG A 148 2.46 -6.82 -6.73
C ARG A 148 1.09 -7.40 -6.39
N PRO A 149 0.36 -6.81 -5.43
CA PRO A 149 -0.99 -7.23 -5.09
C PRO A 149 -1.98 -6.98 -6.24
N VAL A 150 -3.06 -7.74 -6.24
CA VAL A 150 -4.21 -7.46 -7.11
C VAL A 150 -5.16 -6.54 -6.35
N TYR A 151 -5.30 -5.33 -6.85
CA TYR A 151 -6.25 -4.35 -6.32
C TYR A 151 -7.55 -4.39 -7.11
N ARG A 152 -8.68 -4.04 -6.44
CA ARG A 152 -9.91 -3.74 -7.17
C ARG A 152 -9.65 -2.48 -7.98
N GLU A 153 -9.79 -2.57 -9.28
CA GLU A 153 -9.86 -1.38 -10.10
C GLU A 153 -11.08 -0.56 -9.65
N VAL A 154 -10.86 0.72 -9.37
CA VAL A 154 -11.96 1.67 -9.33
C VAL A 154 -12.41 1.77 -10.77
N GLN A 155 -13.55 1.20 -11.10
CA GLN A 155 -14.24 1.61 -12.32
C GLN A 155 -14.55 3.10 -12.14
N THR A 156 -13.66 3.92 -12.64
CA THR A 156 -13.91 5.35 -12.76
C THR A 156 -15.06 5.47 -13.75
N MET A 157 -16.23 5.83 -13.24
CA MET A 157 -17.36 6.17 -14.09
C MET A 157 -16.90 7.23 -15.08
N THR A 158 -17.06 6.97 -16.36
CA THR A 158 -16.76 7.97 -17.39
C THR A 158 -17.77 9.11 -17.30
N THR A 159 -17.39 10.28 -17.79
CA THR A 159 -18.31 11.43 -17.86
C THR A 159 -19.58 11.08 -18.64
N ASP A 160 -19.48 10.27 -19.69
CA ASP A 160 -20.65 9.88 -20.50
C ASP A 160 -21.56 8.89 -19.77
N GLU A 161 -21.01 7.94 -19.02
CA GLU A 161 -21.78 7.08 -18.12
C GLU A 161 -22.48 7.91 -17.04
N ALA A 162 -21.79 8.90 -16.47
CA ALA A 162 -22.34 9.79 -15.47
C ALA A 162 -23.52 10.62 -16.04
N LYS A 163 -23.34 11.21 -17.22
CA LYS A 163 -24.41 11.95 -17.92
C LYS A 163 -25.65 11.08 -18.10
N LYS A 164 -25.47 9.85 -18.60
CA LYS A 164 -26.59 8.92 -18.81
C LYS A 164 -27.34 8.62 -17.50
N ILE A 165 -26.62 8.33 -16.42
CA ILE A 165 -27.26 8.06 -15.12
C ILE A 165 -28.03 9.29 -14.61
N ILE A 166 -27.46 10.49 -14.75
CA ILE A 166 -28.12 11.73 -14.31
C ILE A 166 -29.41 11.97 -15.14
N MET A 167 -29.33 11.81 -16.46
CA MET A 167 -30.50 11.91 -17.32
C MET A 167 -31.61 10.91 -16.92
N ASP A 168 -31.23 9.64 -16.74
CA ASP A 168 -32.17 8.56 -16.42
C ASP A 168 -32.76 8.68 -15.01
N LYS A 169 -31.97 9.09 -14.00
CA LYS A 169 -32.41 9.12 -12.60
C LYS A 169 -32.96 10.46 -12.14
N ALA A 170 -32.40 11.57 -12.61
CA ALA A 170 -32.88 12.91 -12.26
C ALA A 170 -33.81 13.53 -13.30
N GLY A 171 -34.03 12.87 -14.44
CA GLY A 171 -34.90 13.39 -15.50
C GLY A 171 -34.37 14.65 -16.20
N LEU A 172 -33.04 14.90 -16.12
CA LEU A 172 -32.45 16.07 -16.76
C LEU A 172 -32.31 15.85 -18.27
N ASP A 173 -32.62 16.87 -19.05
CA ASP A 173 -32.44 16.83 -20.49
C ASP A 173 -31.00 17.05 -20.94
N ALA A 174 -30.71 16.78 -22.21
CA ALA A 174 -29.38 16.88 -22.79
C ALA A 174 -28.79 18.31 -22.72
N TYR A 175 -29.66 19.34 -22.82
CA TYR A 175 -29.24 20.73 -22.73
C TYR A 175 -28.75 21.08 -21.32
N THR A 176 -29.52 20.68 -20.30
CA THR A 176 -29.12 20.85 -18.89
C THR A 176 -27.79 20.12 -18.58
N ILE A 177 -27.60 18.92 -19.11
CA ILE A 177 -26.36 18.16 -18.97
C ILE A 177 -25.18 18.88 -19.65
N GLN A 178 -25.37 19.41 -20.84
CA GLN A 178 -24.36 20.20 -21.53
C GLN A 178 -23.99 21.48 -20.76
N PHE A 179 -25.01 22.15 -20.20
CA PHE A 179 -24.80 23.34 -19.37
C PHE A 179 -23.99 23.02 -18.10
N LEU A 180 -24.31 21.93 -17.41
CA LEU A 180 -23.55 21.48 -16.24
C LEU A 180 -22.08 21.15 -16.60
N GLY A 181 -21.84 20.56 -17.76
CA GLY A 181 -20.51 20.24 -18.27
C GLY A 181 -19.63 21.44 -18.61
N ALA A 182 -20.25 22.60 -18.87
CA ALA A 182 -19.52 23.81 -19.22
C ALA A 182 -18.80 24.48 -18.04
N TYR A 183 -19.11 24.10 -16.80
CA TYR A 183 -18.41 24.61 -15.61
C TYR A 183 -17.02 23.99 -15.45
N LYS A 184 -16.09 24.73 -14.88
CA LYS A 184 -14.68 24.32 -14.66
C LYS A 184 -14.53 22.92 -14.01
N TYR A 185 -15.47 22.52 -13.16
CA TYR A 185 -15.49 21.22 -12.48
C TYR A 185 -16.76 20.42 -12.81
N GLY A 186 -17.42 20.74 -13.90
CA GLY A 186 -18.71 20.14 -14.28
C GLY A 186 -18.63 18.63 -14.49
N GLU A 187 -17.59 18.14 -15.15
CA GLU A 187 -17.39 16.71 -15.36
C GLU A 187 -17.19 15.95 -14.05
N GLU A 188 -16.35 16.46 -13.16
CA GLU A 188 -16.12 15.85 -11.84
C GLU A 188 -17.38 15.86 -10.98
N LEU A 189 -18.16 16.96 -11.03
CA LEU A 189 -19.42 17.07 -10.34
C LEU A 189 -20.43 16.04 -10.85
N MET A 190 -20.56 15.89 -12.17
CA MET A 190 -21.46 14.90 -12.76
C MET A 190 -21.11 13.47 -12.34
N VAL A 191 -19.82 13.13 -12.35
CA VAL A 191 -19.37 11.80 -11.87
C VAL A 191 -19.75 11.58 -10.40
N LYS A 192 -19.54 12.55 -9.52
CA LYS A 192 -19.93 12.47 -8.11
C LYS A 192 -21.42 12.37 -7.90
N LEU A 193 -22.22 13.15 -8.65
CA LEU A 193 -23.69 13.08 -8.61
C LEU A 193 -24.19 11.71 -9.06
N ALA A 194 -23.71 11.22 -10.20
CA ALA A 194 -24.12 9.92 -10.72
C ALA A 194 -23.72 8.75 -9.77
N GLN A 195 -22.59 8.86 -9.07
CA GLN A 195 -22.18 7.89 -8.03
C GLN A 195 -23.15 7.90 -6.84
N ALA A 196 -23.62 9.07 -6.42
CA ALA A 196 -24.60 9.20 -5.34
C ALA A 196 -26.01 8.72 -5.70
N MET A 197 -26.32 8.61 -6.99
CA MET A 197 -27.61 8.17 -7.52
C MET A 197 -27.68 6.65 -7.80
N LYS A 198 -26.57 5.92 -7.68
CA LYS A 198 -26.53 4.45 -7.82
C LYS A 198 -27.06 3.75 -6.58
#